data_f4425a59229e9443b83305ac4234666b
#
_entry.id   f4425a59229e9443b83305ac4234666b
#
_cell.length_a   1.000
_cell.length_b   1.000
_cell.length_c   1.000
_cell.angle_alpha   90.00
_cell.angle_beta   90.00
_cell.angle_gamma   90.00
#
_symmetry.space_group_name_H-M   'P 1'
#
loop_
_entity.id
_entity.type
_entity.pdbx_description
1 polymer ?
#
loop_
_entity_poly.entity_id
_entity_poly.type
_entity_poly.pdbx_seq_one_letter_code
_entity_poly.pdbx_strand_id
1 'polypeptide(L)'
;VAVVYEDGVIEPQALIDRLGFLGYMARPFDPRETGLTKDDREGAKLLRALAVSGFAASNVMLLSVSVWSGADGATRDLFHWLSAMIALPAVAYAGRPFFYSAVNALRLGRVNMDVPISLGVLLASFMSLFETINGEAHAYFDASVTLLFFLLAGRYLDHLMRARARSAIAQLVTLSAEGATVIEDDGSRRYVPARDLKAGMLVAVAAGDRLPADG
;
A
#
# COMPACT_ATOMS: atom_id res chain seq x y z
N VAL A 1 -0.30 13.90 10.35
CA VAL A 1 -0.38 15.29 10.84
C VAL A 1 -1.49 15.33 11.87
N ALA A 2 -1.18 15.75 13.08
CA ALA A 2 -2.18 16.04 14.12
C ALA A 2 -2.66 17.49 13.94
N VAL A 3 -3.96 17.71 13.94
CA VAL A 3 -4.56 19.04 13.90
C VAL A 3 -5.28 19.26 15.20
N VAL A 4 -4.91 20.30 15.94
CA VAL A 4 -5.57 20.74 17.15
C VAL A 4 -6.51 21.87 16.76
N TYR A 5 -7.78 21.77 17.14
CA TYR A 5 -8.81 22.77 16.86
C TYR A 5 -9.66 23.00 18.11
N GLU A 6 -10.29 24.16 18.22
CA GLU A 6 -11.24 24.49 19.29
C GLU A 6 -12.63 23.96 18.95
N ASP A 7 -13.21 23.18 19.86
CA ASP A 7 -14.57 22.68 19.70
C ASP A 7 -15.57 23.86 19.64
N GLY A 8 -16.42 23.81 18.62
CA GLY A 8 -17.44 24.85 18.38
C GLY A 8 -17.00 25.98 17.42
N VAL A 9 -15.71 26.08 17.05
CA VAL A 9 -15.21 27.06 16.07
C VAL A 9 -15.14 26.48 14.66
N ILE A 10 -14.72 25.22 14.53
CA ILE A 10 -14.62 24.53 13.24
C ILE A 10 -15.16 23.10 13.38
N GLU A 11 -16.10 22.73 12.52
CA GLU A 11 -16.56 21.34 12.46
C GLU A 11 -15.47 20.45 11.86
N PRO A 12 -15.21 19.24 12.42
CA PRO A 12 -14.22 18.29 11.91
C PRO A 12 -14.44 17.95 10.44
N GLN A 13 -15.69 17.92 9.98
CA GLN A 13 -16.05 17.62 8.59
C GLN A 13 -15.54 18.71 7.64
N ALA A 14 -15.60 19.98 8.02
CA ALA A 14 -15.10 21.08 7.19
C ALA A 14 -13.58 21.02 6.99
N LEU A 15 -12.84 20.53 7.99
CA LEU A 15 -11.39 20.26 7.86
C LEU A 15 -11.11 19.12 6.90
N ILE A 16 -11.89 18.03 6.98
CA ILE A 16 -11.77 16.87 6.10
C ILE A 16 -12.03 17.28 4.65
N ASP A 17 -13.09 18.06 4.41
CA ASP A 17 -13.46 18.52 3.08
C ASP A 17 -12.41 19.47 2.48
N ARG A 18 -11.84 20.36 3.28
CA ARG A 18 -10.73 21.23 2.87
C ARG A 18 -9.47 20.44 2.50
N LEU A 19 -9.13 19.44 3.28
CA LEU A 19 -8.00 18.54 2.97
C LEU A 19 -8.29 17.70 1.72
N GLY A 20 -9.53 17.27 1.53
CA GLY A 20 -10.00 16.58 0.32
C GLY A 20 -9.84 17.45 -0.93
N PHE A 21 -10.17 18.74 -0.85
CA PHE A 21 -9.99 19.71 -1.94
C PHE A 21 -8.51 19.91 -2.30
N LEU A 22 -7.61 19.78 -1.32
CA LEU A 22 -6.16 19.83 -1.53
C LEU A 22 -5.59 18.50 -2.04
N GLY A 23 -6.43 17.48 -2.26
CA GLY A 23 -6.03 16.16 -2.76
C GLY A 23 -5.50 15.21 -1.68
N TYR A 24 -5.74 15.50 -0.40
CA TYR A 24 -5.38 14.62 0.71
C TYR A 24 -6.65 13.94 1.26
N MET A 25 -6.65 12.61 1.32
CA MET A 25 -7.70 11.88 2.02
C MET A 25 -7.46 11.97 3.52
N ALA A 26 -8.21 12.85 4.20
CA ALA A 26 -8.25 12.92 5.66
C ALA A 26 -9.41 12.08 6.21
N ARG A 27 -9.24 11.54 7.41
CA ARG A 27 -10.29 10.83 8.17
C ARG A 27 -10.14 11.16 9.64
N PRO A 28 -11.24 11.15 10.40
CA PRO A 28 -11.14 11.14 11.85
C PRO A 28 -10.28 9.95 12.30
N PHE A 29 -9.36 10.17 13.19
CA PHE A 29 -8.57 9.10 13.78
C PHE A 29 -9.39 8.45 14.89
N ASP A 30 -9.89 7.24 14.67
CA ASP A 30 -10.42 6.40 15.74
C ASP A 30 -9.34 5.39 16.15
N PRO A 31 -8.82 5.47 17.39
CA PRO A 31 -7.82 4.51 17.88
C PRO A 31 -8.34 3.05 17.89
N ARG A 32 -9.66 2.86 17.86
CA ARG A 32 -10.31 1.54 17.85
C ARG A 32 -10.51 0.98 16.44
N GLU A 33 -10.62 1.83 15.43
CA GLU A 33 -10.56 1.42 14.04
C GLU A 33 -9.09 1.13 13.67
N THR A 34 -8.57 0.03 14.18
CA THR A 34 -7.33 -0.53 13.69
C THR A 34 -7.54 -0.81 12.21
N GLY A 35 -6.86 -0.05 11.34
CA GLY A 35 -6.96 -0.14 9.89
C GLY A 35 -6.47 -1.46 9.27
N LEU A 36 -6.37 -2.52 10.09
CA LEU A 36 -5.90 -3.86 9.75
C LEU A 36 -6.64 -4.44 8.54
N THR A 37 -7.98 -4.32 8.52
CA THR A 37 -8.77 -4.93 7.43
C THR A 37 -8.59 -4.26 6.08
N LYS A 38 -8.26 -2.97 6.03
CA LYS A 38 -8.07 -2.23 4.78
C LYS A 38 -6.65 -2.41 4.25
N ASP A 39 -5.67 -2.38 5.15
CA ASP A 39 -4.27 -2.67 4.85
C ASP A 39 -4.07 -4.11 4.36
N ASP A 40 -4.74 -5.09 4.97
CA ASP A 40 -4.70 -6.48 4.54
C ASP A 40 -5.23 -6.65 3.10
N ARG A 41 -6.29 -5.92 2.74
CA ARG A 41 -6.83 -5.93 1.38
C ARG A 41 -5.89 -5.29 0.36
N GLU A 42 -5.21 -4.21 0.72
CA GLU A 42 -4.20 -3.58 -0.13
C GLU A 42 -2.99 -4.49 -0.31
N GLY A 43 -2.48 -5.08 0.76
CA GLY A 43 -1.41 -6.08 0.71
C GLY A 43 -1.76 -7.27 -0.17
N ALA A 44 -2.97 -7.83 -0.03
CA ALA A 44 -3.44 -8.93 -0.87
C ALA A 44 -3.56 -8.55 -2.36
N LYS A 45 -3.96 -7.31 -2.68
CA LYS A 45 -4.00 -6.82 -4.07
C LYS A 45 -2.59 -6.69 -4.66
N LEU A 46 -1.66 -6.13 -3.90
CA LEU A 46 -0.26 -6.00 -4.32
C LEU A 46 0.39 -7.38 -4.52
N LEU A 47 0.14 -8.32 -3.60
CA LEU A 47 0.66 -9.68 -3.71
C LEU A 47 0.13 -10.41 -4.94
N ARG A 48 -1.16 -10.28 -5.26
CA ARG A 48 -1.74 -10.86 -6.48
C ARG A 48 -1.13 -10.24 -7.74
N ALA A 49 -0.97 -8.91 -7.78
CA ALA A 49 -0.34 -8.22 -8.89
C ALA A 49 1.13 -8.66 -9.06
N LEU A 50 1.85 -8.82 -7.96
CA LEU A 50 3.22 -9.33 -7.93
C LEU A 50 3.30 -10.77 -8.45
N ALA A 51 2.40 -11.65 -8.02
CA ALA A 51 2.35 -13.04 -8.48
C ALA A 51 2.07 -13.14 -9.98
N VAL A 52 1.12 -12.34 -10.48
CA VAL A 52 0.80 -12.30 -11.93
C VAL A 52 1.97 -11.76 -12.74
N SER A 53 2.59 -10.66 -12.31
CA SER A 53 3.75 -10.10 -13.02
C SER A 53 4.96 -11.03 -12.95
N GLY A 54 5.19 -11.70 -11.83
CA GLY A 54 6.29 -12.68 -11.67
C GLY A 54 6.10 -13.89 -12.55
N PHE A 55 4.88 -14.43 -12.61
CA PHE A 55 4.55 -15.53 -13.55
C PHE A 55 4.78 -15.10 -15.01
N ALA A 56 4.28 -13.93 -15.38
CA ALA A 56 4.44 -13.42 -16.74
C ALA A 56 5.93 -13.14 -17.06
N ALA A 57 6.67 -12.49 -16.16
CA ALA A 57 8.09 -12.20 -16.36
C ALA A 57 8.91 -13.49 -16.57
N SER A 58 8.67 -14.52 -15.75
CA SER A 58 9.38 -15.80 -15.88
C SER A 58 9.10 -16.48 -17.22
N ASN A 59 7.84 -16.53 -17.66
CA ASN A 59 7.48 -17.17 -18.91
C ASN A 59 7.95 -16.38 -20.13
N VAL A 60 7.76 -15.06 -20.14
CA VAL A 60 8.23 -14.20 -21.25
C VAL A 60 9.74 -14.23 -21.34
N MET A 61 10.45 -14.24 -20.21
CA MET A 61 11.91 -14.34 -20.20
C MET A 61 12.42 -15.66 -20.82
N LEU A 62 11.75 -16.78 -20.53
CA LEU A 62 12.08 -18.07 -21.15
C LEU A 62 11.91 -18.02 -22.68
N LEU A 63 10.85 -17.39 -23.18
CA LEU A 63 10.62 -17.21 -24.61
C LEU A 63 11.68 -16.29 -25.23
N SER A 64 12.01 -15.17 -24.56
CA SER A 64 13.04 -14.23 -25.02
C SER A 64 14.42 -14.88 -25.10
N VAL A 65 14.82 -15.67 -24.10
CA VAL A 65 16.08 -16.42 -24.12
C VAL A 65 16.12 -17.39 -25.29
N SER A 66 15.00 -18.05 -25.63
CA SER A 66 14.92 -18.94 -26.77
C SER A 66 15.11 -18.20 -28.10
N VAL A 67 14.55 -17.00 -28.24
CA VAL A 67 14.75 -16.11 -29.40
C VAL A 67 16.21 -15.67 -29.50
N TRP A 68 16.83 -15.26 -28.42
CA TRP A 68 18.24 -14.82 -28.39
C TRP A 68 19.21 -15.96 -28.66
N SER A 69 18.82 -17.22 -28.39
CA SER A 69 19.63 -18.42 -28.67
C SER A 69 19.60 -18.81 -30.15
N GLY A 70 18.93 -18.04 -31.00
CA GLY A 70 18.97 -18.23 -32.46
C GLY A 70 17.77 -18.98 -33.04
N ALA A 71 16.57 -18.79 -32.47
CA ALA A 71 15.33 -19.30 -33.07
C ALA A 71 15.18 -18.77 -34.52
N ASP A 72 14.75 -19.64 -35.43
CA ASP A 72 14.45 -19.27 -36.81
C ASP A 72 13.28 -18.27 -36.92
N GLY A 73 13.10 -17.65 -38.10
CA GLY A 73 12.14 -16.58 -38.28
C GLY A 73 10.72 -16.96 -37.86
N ALA A 74 10.23 -18.13 -38.25
CA ALA A 74 8.88 -18.60 -37.94
C ALA A 74 8.70 -18.88 -36.41
N THR A 75 9.71 -19.52 -35.82
CA THR A 75 9.71 -19.80 -34.36
C THR A 75 9.82 -18.53 -33.54
N ARG A 76 10.64 -17.57 -33.98
CA ARG A 76 10.77 -16.26 -33.36
C ARG A 76 9.44 -15.51 -33.37
N ASP A 77 8.75 -15.43 -34.49
CA ASP A 77 7.49 -14.74 -34.64
C ASP A 77 6.41 -15.37 -33.72
N LEU A 78 6.37 -16.71 -33.67
CA LEU A 78 5.50 -17.42 -32.73
C LEU A 78 5.79 -17.04 -31.28
N PHE A 79 7.07 -16.99 -30.88
CA PHE A 79 7.46 -16.63 -29.51
C PHE A 79 7.16 -15.18 -29.20
N HIS A 80 7.28 -14.25 -30.13
CA HIS A 80 6.87 -12.85 -29.93
C HIS A 80 5.36 -12.74 -29.71
N TRP A 81 4.53 -13.42 -30.50
CA TRP A 81 3.08 -13.44 -30.30
C TRP A 81 2.68 -14.10 -28.98
N LEU A 82 3.32 -15.20 -28.60
CA LEU A 82 3.07 -15.86 -27.31
C LEU A 82 3.47 -14.96 -26.14
N SER A 83 4.61 -14.27 -26.27
CA SER A 83 5.04 -13.26 -25.29
C SER A 83 4.04 -12.11 -25.18
N ALA A 84 3.51 -11.60 -26.30
CA ALA A 84 2.48 -10.57 -26.29
C ALA A 84 1.20 -11.03 -25.58
N MET A 85 0.74 -12.26 -25.86
CA MET A 85 -0.45 -12.84 -25.23
C MET A 85 -0.31 -12.98 -23.69
N ILE A 86 0.89 -13.20 -23.20
CA ILE A 86 1.18 -13.30 -21.75
C ILE A 86 1.40 -11.90 -21.15
N ALA A 87 2.24 -11.09 -21.80
CA ALA A 87 2.68 -9.80 -21.26
C ALA A 87 1.56 -8.76 -21.22
N LEU A 88 0.77 -8.60 -22.28
CA LEU A 88 -0.23 -7.54 -22.34
C LEU A 88 -1.34 -7.65 -21.26
N PRO A 89 -1.96 -8.81 -21.04
CA PRO A 89 -2.91 -8.97 -19.93
C PRO A 89 -2.25 -8.81 -18.55
N ALA A 90 -1.00 -9.29 -18.40
CA ALA A 90 -0.26 -9.14 -17.17
C ALA A 90 0.04 -7.67 -16.86
N VAL A 91 0.50 -6.89 -17.84
CA VAL A 91 0.74 -5.44 -17.71
C VAL A 91 -0.56 -4.71 -17.39
N ALA A 92 -1.66 -5.03 -18.09
CA ALA A 92 -2.96 -4.41 -17.85
C ALA A 92 -3.49 -4.68 -16.43
N TYR A 93 -3.28 -5.88 -15.89
CA TYR A 93 -3.72 -6.26 -14.56
C TYR A 93 -2.76 -5.76 -13.47
N ALA A 94 -1.49 -6.12 -13.57
CA ALA A 94 -0.49 -5.86 -12.55
C ALA A 94 -0.04 -4.39 -12.54
N GLY A 95 -0.15 -3.67 -13.65
CA GLY A 95 0.14 -2.24 -13.75
C GLY A 95 -0.89 -1.31 -13.11
N ARG A 96 -2.10 -1.82 -12.80
CA ARG A 96 -3.19 -1.01 -12.22
C ARG A 96 -2.79 -0.09 -11.08
N PRO A 97 -2.02 -0.51 -10.06
CA PRO A 97 -1.65 0.37 -8.95
C PRO A 97 -0.87 1.61 -9.40
N PHE A 98 -0.02 1.46 -10.42
CA PHE A 98 0.76 2.56 -11.01
C PHE A 98 -0.10 3.44 -11.91
N PHE A 99 -0.90 2.84 -12.78
CA PHE A 99 -1.76 3.57 -13.72
C PHE A 99 -2.81 4.44 -13.01
N TYR A 100 -3.48 3.90 -11.97
CA TYR A 100 -4.42 4.68 -11.18
C TYR A 100 -3.74 5.85 -10.45
N SER A 101 -2.58 5.60 -9.86
CA SER A 101 -1.81 6.63 -9.16
C SER A 101 -1.34 7.73 -10.12
N ALA A 102 -0.82 7.35 -11.30
CA ALA A 102 -0.39 8.27 -12.35
C ALA A 102 -1.55 9.14 -12.86
N VAL A 103 -2.67 8.52 -13.22
CA VAL A 103 -3.86 9.25 -13.71
C VAL A 103 -4.40 10.22 -12.66
N ASN A 104 -4.47 9.81 -11.40
CA ASN A 104 -4.91 10.69 -10.33
C ASN A 104 -3.97 11.89 -10.11
N ALA A 105 -2.66 11.66 -10.16
CA ALA A 105 -1.68 12.74 -10.05
C ALA A 105 -1.83 13.74 -11.20
N LEU A 106 -1.94 13.25 -12.44
CA LEU A 106 -2.10 14.09 -13.63
C LEU A 106 -3.41 14.88 -13.61
N ARG A 107 -4.52 14.28 -13.15
CA ARG A 107 -5.81 14.98 -13.00
C ARG A 107 -5.73 16.15 -12.01
N LEU A 108 -4.85 16.07 -11.02
CA LEU A 108 -4.60 17.12 -10.04
C LEU A 108 -3.50 18.10 -10.47
N GLY A 109 -3.02 18.01 -11.72
CA GLY A 109 -1.92 18.84 -12.24
C GLY A 109 -0.57 18.56 -11.55
N ARG A 110 -0.40 17.38 -10.95
CA ARG A 110 0.82 16.97 -10.25
C ARG A 110 1.50 15.81 -10.96
N VAL A 111 2.81 15.72 -10.84
CA VAL A 111 3.58 14.58 -11.32
C VAL A 111 4.14 13.84 -10.13
N ASN A 112 3.90 12.54 -10.08
CA ASN A 112 4.50 11.62 -9.11
C ASN A 112 5.41 10.62 -9.83
N MET A 113 6.12 9.78 -9.07
CA MET A 113 7.01 8.75 -9.63
C MET A 113 6.28 7.69 -10.46
N ASP A 114 4.97 7.51 -10.26
CA ASP A 114 4.17 6.53 -10.99
C ASP A 114 3.87 6.98 -12.43
N VAL A 115 3.93 8.28 -12.72
CA VAL A 115 3.71 8.82 -14.07
C VAL A 115 4.78 8.36 -15.06
N PRO A 116 6.09 8.63 -14.85
CA PRO A 116 7.13 8.15 -15.76
C PRO A 116 7.20 6.62 -15.81
N ILE A 117 6.94 5.91 -14.70
CA ILE A 117 6.88 4.45 -14.67
C ILE A 117 5.77 3.93 -15.58
N SER A 118 4.55 4.45 -15.43
CA SER A 118 3.39 4.07 -16.25
C SER A 118 3.63 4.34 -17.73
N LEU A 119 4.20 5.50 -18.04
CA LEU A 119 4.54 5.88 -19.41
C LEU A 119 5.58 4.92 -20.00
N GLY A 120 6.66 4.62 -19.27
CA GLY A 120 7.72 3.71 -19.71
C GLY A 120 7.20 2.29 -19.99
N VAL A 121 6.41 1.72 -19.07
CA VAL A 121 5.81 0.38 -19.23
C VAL A 121 4.85 0.35 -20.43
N LEU A 122 4.00 1.36 -20.60
CA LEU A 122 3.05 1.42 -21.70
C LEU A 122 3.76 1.62 -23.05
N LEU A 123 4.77 2.50 -23.12
CA LEU A 123 5.54 2.71 -24.34
C LEU A 123 6.31 1.44 -24.75
N ALA A 124 7.00 0.79 -23.80
CA ALA A 124 7.72 -0.45 -24.05
C ALA A 124 6.78 -1.56 -24.55
N SER A 125 5.60 -1.70 -23.92
CA SER A 125 4.61 -2.69 -24.31
C SER A 125 4.01 -2.39 -25.70
N PHE A 126 3.70 -1.12 -25.97
CA PHE A 126 3.16 -0.69 -27.25
C PHE A 126 4.19 -0.85 -28.40
N MET A 127 5.44 -0.44 -28.16
CA MET A 127 6.53 -0.59 -29.13
C MET A 127 6.77 -2.06 -29.44
N SER A 128 6.81 -2.92 -28.41
CA SER A 128 6.97 -4.36 -28.60
C SER A 128 5.83 -4.99 -29.40
N LEU A 129 4.59 -4.55 -29.15
CA LEU A 129 3.43 -4.99 -29.92
C LEU A 129 3.53 -4.54 -31.40
N PHE A 130 3.92 -3.28 -31.62
CA PHE A 130 4.10 -2.73 -32.95
C PHE A 130 5.18 -3.50 -33.75
N GLU A 131 6.33 -3.78 -33.13
CA GLU A 131 7.40 -4.56 -33.74
C GLU A 131 6.97 -6.02 -34.02
N THR A 132 6.21 -6.63 -33.11
CA THR A 132 5.65 -7.97 -33.31
C THR A 132 4.69 -8.02 -34.50
N ILE A 133 3.83 -7.01 -34.68
CA ILE A 133 2.90 -6.93 -35.84
C ILE A 133 3.65 -6.75 -37.14
N ASN A 134 4.76 -6.01 -37.14
CA ASN A 134 5.57 -5.79 -38.35
C ASN A 134 6.57 -6.92 -38.65
N GLY A 135 6.63 -7.95 -37.78
CA GLY A 135 7.56 -9.10 -37.99
C GLY A 135 9.03 -8.72 -37.73
N GLU A 136 9.29 -7.71 -36.94
CA GLU A 136 10.64 -7.24 -36.61
C GLU A 136 11.40 -8.24 -35.73
N ALA A 137 12.73 -8.12 -35.72
CA ALA A 137 13.59 -9.07 -35.02
C ALA A 137 13.57 -8.95 -33.51
N HIS A 138 13.11 -7.82 -32.95
CA HIS A 138 13.21 -7.49 -31.55
C HIS A 138 11.84 -7.15 -30.96
N ALA A 139 11.50 -7.78 -29.84
CA ALA A 139 10.37 -7.41 -28.99
C ALA A 139 10.84 -7.32 -27.55
N TYR A 140 10.38 -6.30 -26.82
CA TYR A 140 10.85 -5.94 -25.46
C TYR A 140 9.80 -6.20 -24.40
N PHE A 141 8.94 -7.21 -24.59
CA PHE A 141 7.92 -7.57 -23.60
C PHE A 141 8.53 -8.02 -22.27
N ASP A 142 9.66 -8.71 -22.32
CA ASP A 142 10.44 -9.15 -21.16
C ASP A 142 10.88 -7.95 -20.31
N ALA A 143 11.37 -6.88 -20.92
CA ALA A 143 11.78 -5.68 -20.22
C ALA A 143 10.60 -5.01 -19.50
N SER A 144 9.44 -4.85 -20.17
CA SER A 144 8.27 -4.19 -19.59
C SER A 144 7.67 -4.97 -18.42
N VAL A 145 7.57 -6.30 -18.54
CA VAL A 145 6.99 -7.15 -17.47
C VAL A 145 7.96 -7.33 -16.31
N THR A 146 9.25 -7.47 -16.58
CA THR A 146 10.30 -7.59 -15.55
C THR A 146 10.44 -6.31 -14.76
N LEU A 147 10.42 -5.13 -15.41
CA LEU A 147 10.39 -3.84 -14.75
C LEU A 147 9.17 -3.74 -13.81
N LEU A 148 7.99 -4.08 -14.31
CA LEU A 148 6.76 -4.05 -13.53
C LEU A 148 6.81 -4.99 -12.31
N PHE A 149 7.39 -6.19 -12.49
CA PHE A 149 7.60 -7.16 -11.42
C PHE A 149 8.48 -6.58 -10.29
N PHE A 150 9.65 -6.02 -10.62
CA PHE A 150 10.55 -5.45 -9.61
C PHE A 150 9.94 -4.23 -8.91
N LEU A 151 9.22 -3.39 -9.62
CA LEU A 151 8.53 -2.24 -9.03
C LEU A 151 7.42 -2.68 -8.06
N LEU A 152 6.66 -3.72 -8.41
CA LEU A 152 5.66 -4.31 -7.53
C LEU A 152 6.29 -4.99 -6.31
N ALA A 153 7.43 -5.67 -6.49
CA ALA A 153 8.18 -6.26 -5.39
C ALA A 153 8.61 -5.18 -4.39
N GLY A 154 9.19 -4.08 -4.86
CA GLY A 154 9.54 -2.93 -4.02
C GLY A 154 8.34 -2.34 -3.29
N ARG A 155 7.22 -2.15 -3.99
CA ARG A 155 5.98 -1.60 -3.41
C ARG A 155 5.35 -2.55 -2.37
N TYR A 156 5.41 -3.85 -2.60
CA TYR A 156 4.93 -4.85 -1.65
C TYR A 156 5.83 -4.92 -0.40
N LEU A 157 7.14 -4.86 -0.57
CA LEU A 157 8.09 -4.82 0.55
C LEU A 157 7.91 -3.56 1.41
N ASP A 158 7.72 -2.39 0.78
CA ASP A 158 7.42 -1.14 1.49
C ASP A 158 6.12 -1.24 2.30
N HIS A 159 5.08 -1.84 1.69
CA HIS A 159 3.82 -2.12 2.39
C HIS A 159 4.02 -3.02 3.61
N LEU A 160 4.80 -4.12 3.49
CA LEU A 160 5.11 -5.01 4.61
C LEU A 160 5.86 -4.31 5.74
N MET A 161 6.85 -3.47 5.40
CA MET A 161 7.62 -2.73 6.41
C MET A 161 6.73 -1.74 7.17
N ARG A 162 5.85 -1.03 6.48
CA ARG A 162 4.88 -0.12 7.11
C ARG A 162 3.87 -0.86 7.99
N ALA A 163 3.40 -2.03 7.56
CA ALA A 163 2.49 -2.86 8.36
C ALA A 163 3.15 -3.35 9.65
N ARG A 164 4.41 -3.81 9.59
CA ARG A 164 5.20 -4.20 10.77
C ARG A 164 5.43 -3.05 11.73
N ALA A 165 5.81 -1.86 11.23
CA ALA A 165 6.01 -0.69 12.06
C ALA A 165 4.73 -0.29 12.80
N ARG A 166 3.56 -0.33 12.14
CA ARG A 166 2.27 -0.03 12.76
C ARG A 166 1.88 -1.06 13.82
N SER A 167 2.10 -2.36 13.58
CA SER A 167 1.80 -3.38 14.57
C SER A 167 2.66 -3.27 15.83
N ALA A 168 3.92 -2.89 15.70
CA ALA A 168 4.80 -2.63 16.83
C ALA A 168 4.29 -1.45 17.69
N ILE A 169 3.85 -0.37 17.06
CA ILE A 169 3.27 0.79 17.76
C ILE A 169 1.94 0.40 18.44
N ALA A 170 1.07 -0.36 17.76
CA ALA A 170 -0.19 -0.82 18.34
C ALA A 170 0.05 -1.70 19.57
N GLN A 171 1.07 -2.55 19.57
CA GLN A 171 1.45 -3.33 20.75
C GLN A 171 1.90 -2.44 21.92
N LEU A 172 2.62 -1.35 21.66
CA LEU A 172 3.01 -0.42 22.72
C LEU A 172 1.79 0.29 23.32
N VAL A 173 0.82 0.66 22.52
CA VAL A 173 -0.43 1.27 22.99
C VAL A 173 -1.25 0.28 23.83
N THR A 174 -1.31 -0.99 23.47
CA THR A 174 -2.00 -2.03 24.26
C THR A 174 -1.24 -2.40 25.54
N LEU A 175 0.03 -2.01 25.66
CA LEU A 175 0.79 -2.16 26.90
C LEU A 175 0.41 -1.11 27.97
N SER A 176 -0.18 0.01 27.58
CA SER A 176 -0.74 0.98 28.53
C SER A 176 -2.00 0.42 29.17
N ALA A 177 -2.16 0.61 30.50
CA ALA A 177 -3.38 0.18 31.18
C ALA A 177 -4.59 0.96 30.63
N GLU A 178 -5.69 0.26 30.36
CA GLU A 178 -6.93 0.88 29.85
C GLU A 178 -7.61 1.76 30.88
N GLY A 179 -7.35 1.52 32.17
CA GLY A 179 -7.90 2.25 33.29
C GLY A 179 -7.43 1.67 34.60
N ALA A 180 -7.96 2.21 35.70
CA ALA A 180 -7.65 1.82 37.05
C ALA A 180 -8.88 1.72 37.95
N THR A 181 -8.78 0.94 39.02
CA THR A 181 -9.76 0.94 40.08
C THR A 181 -9.38 2.04 41.07
N VAL A 182 -10.15 3.11 41.10
CA VAL A 182 -10.01 4.22 42.06
C VAL A 182 -10.74 3.87 43.32
N ILE A 183 -10.13 4.16 44.47
CA ILE A 183 -10.73 4.06 45.80
C ILE A 183 -11.21 5.46 46.17
N GLU A 184 -12.51 5.63 46.30
CA GLU A 184 -13.14 6.88 46.71
C GLU A 184 -12.99 7.07 48.24
N ASP A 185 -13.22 8.30 48.77
CA ASP A 185 -13.07 8.63 50.17
C ASP A 185 -14.02 7.83 51.11
N ASP A 186 -15.13 7.31 50.58
CA ASP A 186 -16.08 6.45 51.26
C ASP A 186 -15.66 4.97 51.29
N GLY A 187 -14.50 4.62 50.70
CA GLY A 187 -13.98 3.26 50.58
C GLY A 187 -14.58 2.46 49.40
N SER A 188 -15.49 3.04 48.63
CA SER A 188 -16.03 2.41 47.44
C SER A 188 -14.99 2.31 46.34
N ARG A 189 -15.13 1.32 45.46
CA ARG A 189 -14.23 1.07 44.33
C ARG A 189 -14.93 1.35 43.02
N ARG A 190 -14.36 2.23 42.19
CA ARG A 190 -14.90 2.56 40.86
C ARG A 190 -13.81 2.41 39.80
N TYR A 191 -14.17 1.75 38.70
CA TYR A 191 -13.27 1.69 37.55
C TYR A 191 -13.32 3.01 36.78
N VAL A 192 -12.15 3.62 36.57
CA VAL A 192 -11.98 4.89 35.85
C VAL A 192 -11.04 4.66 34.69
N PRO A 193 -11.41 5.04 33.44
CA PRO A 193 -10.52 4.99 32.28
C PRO A 193 -9.25 5.82 32.52
N ALA A 194 -8.11 5.38 32.01
CA ALA A 194 -6.81 6.03 32.25
C ALA A 194 -6.81 7.54 31.87
N ARG A 195 -7.56 7.92 30.83
CA ARG A 195 -7.72 9.31 30.39
C ARG A 195 -8.45 10.23 31.40
N ASP A 196 -9.23 9.64 32.26
CA ASP A 196 -10.08 10.36 33.25
C ASP A 196 -9.45 10.37 34.64
N LEU A 197 -8.26 9.74 34.80
CA LEU A 197 -7.48 9.77 36.04
C LEU A 197 -6.89 11.17 36.26
N LYS A 198 -7.00 11.65 37.50
CA LYS A 198 -6.48 12.96 37.93
C LYS A 198 -5.47 12.79 39.04
N ALA A 199 -4.53 13.73 39.13
CA ALA A 199 -3.58 13.77 40.22
C ALA A 199 -4.29 13.84 41.57
N GLY A 200 -3.86 13.03 42.53
CA GLY A 200 -4.46 12.93 43.85
C GLY A 200 -5.51 11.83 44.02
N MET A 201 -5.90 11.13 42.98
CA MET A 201 -6.76 9.95 43.08
C MET A 201 -6.00 8.75 43.64
N LEU A 202 -6.58 8.05 44.63
CA LEU A 202 -6.02 6.83 45.17
C LEU A 202 -6.39 5.63 44.29
N VAL A 203 -5.38 4.93 43.73
CA VAL A 203 -5.56 3.83 42.79
C VAL A 203 -5.18 2.51 43.44
N ALA A 204 -6.06 1.51 43.35
CA ALA A 204 -5.75 0.15 43.73
C ALA A 204 -5.05 -0.58 42.61
N VAL A 205 -3.82 -1.04 42.88
CA VAL A 205 -3.01 -1.85 41.93
C VAL A 205 -2.75 -3.22 42.55
N ALA A 206 -3.17 -4.29 41.90
CA ALA A 206 -2.89 -5.64 42.39
C ALA A 206 -1.47 -6.09 41.96
N ALA A 207 -0.93 -7.08 42.67
CA ALA A 207 0.36 -7.63 42.34
C ALA A 207 0.29 -8.28 40.91
N GLY A 208 1.12 -7.78 39.99
CA GLY A 208 1.13 -8.19 38.59
C GLY A 208 0.33 -7.29 37.64
N ASP A 209 -0.46 -6.36 38.17
CA ASP A 209 -1.13 -5.33 37.36
C ASP A 209 -0.16 -4.27 36.86
N ARG A 210 -0.57 -3.62 35.78
CA ARG A 210 0.18 -2.50 35.21
C ARG A 210 -0.23 -1.20 35.88
N LEU A 211 0.75 -0.34 36.14
CA LEU A 211 0.49 1.01 36.63
C LEU A 211 -0.24 1.82 35.56
N PRO A 212 -1.41 2.40 35.87
CA PRO A 212 -2.25 3.10 34.88
C PRO A 212 -1.78 4.51 34.56
N ALA A 213 -0.97 5.10 35.42
CA ALA A 213 -0.38 6.42 35.27
C ALA A 213 0.95 6.49 36.03
N ASP A 214 1.77 7.49 35.68
CA ASP A 214 2.97 7.84 36.45
C ASP A 214 2.53 8.44 37.80
N GLY A 215 3.10 7.92 38.88
CA GLY A 215 2.79 8.33 40.26
C GLY A 215 3.92 9.15 40.88
#